data_4484cc5a0595fc213e4c8288f506809a
#
_entry.id   4484cc5a0595fc213e4c8288f506809a
#
_cell.length_a   1.000
_cell.length_b   1.000
_cell.length_c   1.000
_cell.angle_alpha   90.00
_cell.angle_beta   90.00
_cell.angle_gamma   90.00
#
_symmetry.space_group_name_H-M   'P 1'
#
loop_
_entity.id
_entity.type
_entity.pdbx_description
1 polymer ?
#
loop_
_entity_poly.entity_id
_entity_poly.type
_entity_poly.pdbx_seq_one_letter_code
_entity_poly.pdbx_strand_id
1 'polypeptide(L)'
;MSIFAPSFRRRPTRRRFLAATAAAAALPLAASLPWSRAAASVPTAANLSAQDLADIQRIEQYLNTISTLRANFQQYSNASGLSSGRIYLRRPGRLRVEYDPPVQALIVADGLVVTYYDGELDQVTQAPIGSSPLWFLLRDEVSFSDGVSVSGIERAPGVLRISAFESDQPDAGEVSLVFSDQPLQLKQWAIVDSQGVEVRVGLQGVNLGGALANELFSTPTTKKIQEGR
;
A
#
# COMPACT_ATOMS: atom_id res chain seq x y z
N MET A 1 7.32 4.59 -8.96
CA MET A 1 6.81 5.68 -8.09
C MET A 1 5.55 5.17 -7.42
N SER A 2 5.64 4.78 -6.15
CA SER A 2 4.52 4.13 -5.45
C SER A 2 3.38 5.11 -5.24
N ILE A 3 2.21 4.85 -5.81
CA ILE A 3 1.01 5.69 -5.75
C ILE A 3 0.41 5.69 -4.32
N PHE A 4 0.85 4.79 -3.44
CA PHE A 4 0.31 4.60 -2.10
C PHE A 4 1.10 5.27 -0.96
N ALA A 5 2.19 5.98 -1.24
CA ALA A 5 2.96 6.68 -0.23
C ALA A 5 2.94 8.20 -0.49
N PRO A 6 2.28 9.01 0.36
CA PRO A 6 2.42 10.46 0.30
C PRO A 6 3.87 10.82 0.61
N SER A 7 4.55 11.48 -0.34
CA SER A 7 5.94 11.90 -0.17
C SER A 7 6.02 13.18 0.67
N PHE A 8 6.21 13.04 1.98
CA PHE A 8 6.51 14.15 2.87
C PHE A 8 7.96 14.63 2.64
N ARG A 9 8.14 15.68 1.83
CA ARG A 9 9.40 16.41 1.77
C ARG A 9 9.52 17.31 2.99
N ARG A 10 10.37 16.93 3.95
CA ARG A 10 10.80 17.83 5.04
C ARG A 10 11.57 19.01 4.44
N ARG A 11 11.08 20.24 4.65
CA ARG A 11 11.81 21.47 4.31
C ARG A 11 13.04 21.59 5.22
N PRO A 12 14.26 21.84 4.69
CA PRO A 12 15.42 22.13 5.52
C PRO A 12 15.29 23.54 6.10
N THR A 13 15.23 23.65 7.41
CA THR A 13 15.35 24.92 8.14
C THR A 13 16.75 25.48 7.95
N ARG A 14 16.85 26.64 7.31
CA ARG A 14 18.09 27.42 7.21
C ARG A 14 18.54 27.85 8.60
N ARG A 15 19.50 27.16 9.20
CA ARG A 15 20.28 27.68 10.32
C ARG A 15 21.52 28.38 9.80
N ARG A 16 21.65 29.66 10.22
CA ARG A 16 22.79 30.56 9.94
C ARG A 16 24.05 29.96 10.54
N PHE A 17 25.09 29.83 9.72
CA PHE A 17 26.45 29.50 10.17
C PHE A 17 27.12 30.78 10.69
N LEU A 18 27.51 30.76 11.96
CA LEU A 18 28.52 31.68 12.52
C LEU A 18 29.87 30.98 12.39
N ALA A 19 30.81 31.67 11.76
CA ALA A 19 32.17 31.24 11.62
C ALA A 19 32.93 31.33 12.96
N ALA A 20 33.64 30.29 13.31
CA ALA A 20 34.70 30.34 14.35
C ALA A 20 35.89 29.48 13.87
N THR A 21 37.05 30.08 13.99
CA THR A 21 38.35 29.69 13.46
C THR A 21 39.02 28.52 14.20
N ALA A 22 39.66 27.68 13.43
CA ALA A 22 40.92 26.92 13.59
C ALA A 22 41.30 26.33 14.98
N ALA A 23 41.39 24.97 14.98
CA ALA A 23 42.47 24.26 15.68
C ALA A 23 42.66 22.89 14.95
N ALA A 24 43.86 22.68 14.40
CA ALA A 24 44.25 21.43 13.78
C ALA A 24 44.50 20.36 14.86
N ALA A 25 43.69 19.31 14.86
CA ALA A 25 43.94 18.08 15.60
C ALA A 25 43.84 16.92 14.63
N ALA A 26 44.93 16.16 14.50
CA ALA A 26 45.01 14.94 13.67
C ALA A 26 44.02 13.91 14.21
N LEU A 27 43.05 13.55 13.40
CA LEU A 27 42.09 12.48 13.68
C LEU A 27 42.53 11.19 12.98
N PRO A 28 42.40 10.02 13.66
CA PRO A 28 42.71 8.74 13.05
C PRO A 28 41.72 8.44 11.91
N LEU A 29 42.24 7.80 10.86
CA LEU A 29 41.50 7.26 9.73
C LEU A 29 40.42 6.28 10.25
N ALA A 30 39.23 6.75 10.49
CA ALA A 30 38.08 5.88 10.68
C ALA A 30 37.77 5.23 9.35
N ALA A 31 38.04 3.92 9.26
CA ALA A 31 37.61 3.09 8.13
C ALA A 31 36.10 3.22 7.97
N SER A 32 35.67 3.93 6.94
CA SER A 32 34.28 4.00 6.54
C SER A 32 33.87 2.62 6.03
N LEU A 33 33.24 1.82 6.89
CA LEU A 33 32.54 0.62 6.45
C LEU A 33 31.47 1.04 5.42
N PRO A 34 31.46 0.45 4.22
CA PRO A 34 30.40 0.73 3.28
C PRO A 34 29.09 0.26 3.90
N TRP A 35 28.16 1.17 4.12
CA TRP A 35 26.79 0.82 4.45
C TRP A 35 26.19 0.18 3.18
N SER A 36 26.27 -1.15 3.15
CA SER A 36 25.51 -1.92 2.16
C SER A 36 24.03 -1.63 2.37
N ARG A 37 23.46 -0.79 1.51
CA ARG A 37 22.01 -0.77 1.34
C ARG A 37 21.64 -2.19 0.95
N ALA A 38 20.92 -2.89 1.81
CA ALA A 38 20.25 -4.12 1.40
C ALA A 38 19.31 -3.71 0.26
N ALA A 39 19.66 -4.08 -0.96
CA ALA A 39 18.74 -4.00 -2.08
C ALA A 39 17.55 -4.92 -1.73
N ALA A 40 16.33 -4.43 -1.91
CA ALA A 40 15.16 -5.28 -1.77
C ALA A 40 15.37 -6.47 -2.73
N SER A 41 15.33 -7.68 -2.19
CA SER A 41 15.46 -8.88 -3.02
C SER A 41 14.21 -9.00 -3.88
N VAL A 42 14.40 -9.30 -5.17
CA VAL A 42 13.27 -9.60 -6.07
C VAL A 42 12.56 -10.84 -5.54
N PRO A 43 11.24 -10.80 -5.31
CA PRO A 43 10.50 -11.95 -4.81
C PRO A 43 10.52 -13.10 -5.83
N THR A 44 10.52 -14.33 -5.33
CA THR A 44 10.48 -15.54 -6.15
C THR A 44 9.29 -16.40 -5.76
N ALA A 45 8.70 -17.11 -6.74
CA ALA A 45 7.59 -18.01 -6.47
C ALA A 45 8.00 -19.14 -5.52
N ALA A 46 7.14 -19.43 -4.54
CA ALA A 46 7.35 -20.50 -3.56
C ALA A 46 7.03 -21.87 -4.14
N ASN A 47 7.69 -22.90 -3.60
CA ASN A 47 7.25 -24.29 -3.78
C ASN A 47 6.07 -24.55 -2.84
N LEU A 48 4.85 -24.57 -3.37
CA LEU A 48 3.63 -24.68 -2.60
C LEU A 48 3.33 -26.13 -2.24
N SER A 49 3.09 -26.40 -0.96
CA SER A 49 2.60 -27.69 -0.46
C SER A 49 1.09 -27.85 -0.74
N ALA A 50 0.56 -29.05 -0.57
CA ALA A 50 -0.89 -29.29 -0.67
C ALA A 50 -1.69 -28.44 0.35
N GLN A 51 -1.13 -28.18 1.54
CA GLN A 51 -1.74 -27.32 2.54
C GLN A 51 -1.74 -25.85 2.08
N ASP A 52 -0.66 -25.39 1.43
CA ASP A 52 -0.59 -24.01 0.90
C ASP A 52 -1.65 -23.80 -0.18
N LEU A 53 -1.81 -24.78 -1.08
CA LEU A 53 -2.85 -24.73 -2.12
C LEU A 53 -4.26 -24.68 -1.52
N ALA A 54 -4.52 -25.45 -0.45
CA ALA A 54 -5.80 -25.41 0.25
C ALA A 54 -6.06 -24.05 0.92
N ASP A 55 -5.03 -23.43 1.52
CA ASP A 55 -5.16 -22.11 2.12
C ASP A 55 -5.32 -21.01 1.08
N ILE A 56 -4.63 -21.08 -0.06
CA ILE A 56 -4.84 -20.18 -1.20
C ILE A 56 -6.31 -20.23 -1.64
N GLN A 57 -6.84 -21.43 -1.85
CA GLN A 57 -8.23 -21.62 -2.26
C GLN A 57 -9.22 -21.03 -1.24
N ARG A 58 -8.98 -21.21 0.05
CA ARG A 58 -9.79 -20.59 1.12
C ARG A 58 -9.74 -19.07 1.07
N ILE A 59 -8.55 -18.51 0.86
CA ILE A 59 -8.34 -17.05 0.76
C ILE A 59 -9.05 -16.49 -0.48
N GLU A 60 -8.90 -17.13 -1.65
CA GLU A 60 -9.59 -16.74 -2.88
C GLU A 60 -11.11 -16.76 -2.70
N GLN A 61 -11.65 -17.85 -2.15
CA GLN A 61 -13.08 -17.97 -1.86
C GLN A 61 -13.56 -16.83 -0.97
N TYR A 62 -12.85 -16.55 0.13
CA TYR A 62 -13.19 -15.45 1.02
C TYR A 62 -13.13 -14.10 0.31
N LEU A 63 -12.03 -13.80 -0.39
CA LEU A 63 -11.87 -12.53 -1.10
C LEU A 63 -12.94 -12.33 -2.16
N ASN A 64 -13.37 -13.39 -2.84
CA ASN A 64 -14.41 -13.36 -3.87
C ASN A 64 -15.84 -13.18 -3.31
N THR A 65 -16.05 -13.36 -2.00
CA THR A 65 -17.31 -12.94 -1.36
C THR A 65 -17.43 -11.43 -1.18
N ILE A 66 -16.32 -10.69 -1.29
CA ILE A 66 -16.28 -9.25 -1.04
C ILE A 66 -16.61 -8.50 -2.32
N SER A 67 -17.86 -8.15 -2.54
CA SER A 67 -18.27 -7.24 -3.62
C SER A 67 -18.10 -5.78 -3.25
N THR A 68 -18.40 -5.42 -1.98
CA THR A 68 -18.20 -4.09 -1.42
C THR A 68 -17.59 -4.19 -0.02
N LEU A 69 -16.75 -3.21 0.31
CA LEU A 69 -16.14 -3.07 1.64
C LEU A 69 -16.08 -1.60 2.01
N ARG A 70 -16.39 -1.29 3.27
CA ARG A 70 -16.02 -0.03 3.91
C ARG A 70 -15.35 -0.32 5.24
N ALA A 71 -14.30 0.44 5.56
CA ALA A 71 -13.58 0.31 6.82
C ALA A 71 -12.90 1.63 7.17
N ASN A 72 -12.54 1.80 8.43
CA ASN A 72 -11.47 2.71 8.81
C ASN A 72 -10.14 1.99 8.62
N PHE A 73 -9.08 2.76 8.36
CA PHE A 73 -7.75 2.20 8.27
C PHE A 73 -6.74 2.99 9.10
N GLN A 74 -5.69 2.31 9.52
CA GLN A 74 -4.45 2.89 10.00
C GLN A 74 -3.34 2.44 9.06
N GLN A 75 -2.55 3.38 8.59
CA GLN A 75 -1.42 3.15 7.70
C GLN A 75 -0.13 3.56 8.38
N TYR A 76 0.87 2.72 8.24
CA TYR A 76 2.25 3.06 8.53
C TYR A 76 3.09 2.96 7.26
N SER A 77 3.93 3.95 7.02
CA SER A 77 4.94 3.90 5.97
C SER A 77 6.31 4.26 6.55
N ASN A 78 7.35 3.51 6.17
CA ASN A 78 8.73 3.84 6.55
C ASN A 78 9.22 5.16 5.91
N ALA A 79 8.52 5.66 4.87
CA ALA A 79 8.83 6.92 4.21
C ALA A 79 8.05 8.12 4.77
N SER A 80 6.77 7.93 5.17
CA SER A 80 5.86 9.04 5.55
C SER A 80 5.32 8.95 6.99
N GLY A 81 5.54 7.83 7.70
CA GLY A 81 5.07 7.64 9.07
C GLY A 81 3.62 7.14 9.15
N LEU A 82 2.91 7.56 10.21
CA LEU A 82 1.55 7.11 10.51
C LEU A 82 0.50 8.03 9.86
N SER A 83 -0.55 7.43 9.33
CA SER A 83 -1.75 8.11 8.84
C SER A 83 -2.98 7.22 9.08
N SER A 84 -4.16 7.82 9.02
CA SER A 84 -5.44 7.11 9.14
C SER A 84 -6.45 7.64 8.14
N GLY A 85 -7.60 6.96 8.06
CA GLY A 85 -8.66 7.42 7.18
C GLY A 85 -9.73 6.36 6.97
N ARG A 86 -10.47 6.52 5.88
CA ARG A 86 -11.56 5.64 5.46
C ARG A 86 -11.29 5.05 4.10
N ILE A 87 -11.66 3.79 3.93
CA ILE A 87 -11.55 3.06 2.68
C ILE A 87 -12.92 2.55 2.25
N TYR A 88 -13.22 2.70 0.98
CA TYR A 88 -14.40 2.17 0.30
C TYR A 88 -13.95 1.41 -0.93
N LEU A 89 -14.36 0.18 -1.05
CA LEU A 89 -14.07 -0.68 -2.18
C LEU A 89 -15.38 -1.21 -2.76
N ARG A 90 -15.48 -1.23 -4.08
CA ARG A 90 -16.53 -1.90 -4.83
C ARG A 90 -15.96 -2.55 -6.07
N ARG A 91 -16.04 -3.86 -6.14
CA ARG A 91 -15.61 -4.60 -7.33
C ARG A 91 -16.63 -4.52 -8.48
N PRO A 92 -16.13 -4.56 -9.71
CA PRO A 92 -14.73 -4.50 -10.10
C PRO A 92 -14.17 -3.08 -10.10
N GLY A 93 -12.87 -2.97 -9.80
CA GLY A 93 -12.04 -1.81 -10.13
C GLY A 93 -12.23 -0.53 -9.32
N ARG A 94 -13.18 -0.44 -8.41
CA ARG A 94 -13.52 0.81 -7.74
C ARG A 94 -12.99 0.85 -6.31
N LEU A 95 -12.25 1.91 -6.02
CA LEU A 95 -11.63 2.16 -4.70
C LEU A 95 -11.68 3.66 -4.41
N ARG A 96 -11.93 3.99 -3.14
CA ARG A 96 -11.72 5.32 -2.59
C ARG A 96 -11.02 5.22 -1.25
N VAL A 97 -9.94 5.98 -1.08
CA VAL A 97 -9.21 6.11 0.18
C VAL A 97 -9.16 7.58 0.54
N GLU A 98 -9.78 7.93 1.65
CA GLU A 98 -9.82 9.27 2.22
C GLU A 98 -8.91 9.32 3.44
N TYR A 99 -7.90 10.19 3.43
CA TYR A 99 -7.03 10.37 4.59
C TYR A 99 -7.61 11.40 5.54
N ASP A 100 -7.43 11.15 6.84
CA ASP A 100 -7.77 12.09 7.89
C ASP A 100 -6.70 13.18 8.03
N PRO A 101 -7.06 14.39 8.49
CA PRO A 101 -6.08 15.42 8.82
C PRO A 101 -5.00 14.89 9.80
N PRO A 102 -3.74 15.33 9.69
CA PRO A 102 -3.26 16.45 8.84
C PRO A 102 -2.97 16.06 7.39
N VAL A 103 -3.09 14.78 7.01
CA VAL A 103 -2.82 14.31 5.64
C VAL A 103 -3.96 14.76 4.71
N GLN A 104 -3.62 15.59 3.73
CA GLN A 104 -4.58 16.09 2.76
C GLN A 104 -4.47 15.28 1.46
N ALA A 105 -4.80 14.01 1.50
CA ALA A 105 -4.70 13.13 0.34
C ALA A 105 -6.01 12.39 0.09
N LEU A 106 -6.24 12.08 -1.19
CA LEU A 106 -7.37 11.29 -1.66
C LEU A 106 -6.92 10.38 -2.79
N ILE A 107 -7.29 9.10 -2.72
CA ILE A 107 -7.08 8.16 -3.83
C ILE A 107 -8.45 7.70 -4.32
N VAL A 108 -8.65 7.74 -5.62
CA VAL A 108 -9.87 7.24 -6.27
C VAL A 108 -9.49 6.37 -7.47
N ALA A 109 -10.00 5.13 -7.49
CA ALA A 109 -10.01 4.28 -8.67
C ALA A 109 -11.45 4.20 -9.21
N ASP A 110 -11.63 4.45 -10.50
CA ASP A 110 -12.93 4.45 -11.18
C ASP A 110 -13.22 3.17 -11.96
N GLY A 111 -12.27 2.26 -12.01
CA GLY A 111 -12.28 1.00 -12.76
C GLY A 111 -11.24 0.93 -13.87
N LEU A 112 -10.70 2.06 -14.32
CA LEU A 112 -9.69 2.17 -15.37
C LEU A 112 -8.44 2.88 -14.91
N VAL A 113 -8.63 3.96 -14.17
CA VAL A 113 -7.58 4.88 -13.74
C VAL A 113 -7.60 5.02 -12.22
N VAL A 114 -6.43 5.06 -11.62
CA VAL A 114 -6.23 5.50 -10.23
C VAL A 114 -5.79 6.95 -10.25
N THR A 115 -6.55 7.79 -9.57
CA THR A 115 -6.25 9.20 -9.36
C THR A 115 -5.78 9.40 -7.92
N TYR A 116 -4.59 9.96 -7.75
CA TYR A 116 -4.06 10.43 -6.47
C TYR A 116 -4.14 11.96 -6.45
N TYR A 117 -4.80 12.51 -5.45
CA TYR A 117 -4.81 13.94 -5.18
C TYR A 117 -3.97 14.24 -3.94
N ASP A 118 -3.01 15.15 -4.07
CA ASP A 118 -2.20 15.71 -2.99
C ASP A 118 -2.70 17.12 -2.69
N GLY A 119 -3.39 17.28 -1.56
CA GLY A 119 -3.96 18.55 -1.17
C GLY A 119 -2.95 19.54 -0.58
N GLU A 120 -1.74 19.09 -0.20
CA GLU A 120 -0.67 20.03 0.23
C GLU A 120 -0.02 20.72 -0.96
N LEU A 121 0.14 19.96 -2.05
CA LEU A 121 0.78 20.45 -3.28
C LEU A 121 -0.24 20.93 -4.31
N ASP A 122 -1.53 20.73 -4.08
CA ASP A 122 -2.64 20.89 -5.04
C ASP A 122 -2.36 20.21 -6.37
N GLN A 123 -1.89 18.97 -6.31
CA GLN A 123 -1.48 18.18 -7.46
C GLN A 123 -2.36 16.94 -7.63
N VAL A 124 -2.64 16.62 -8.90
CA VAL A 124 -3.34 15.40 -9.30
C VAL A 124 -2.38 14.54 -10.13
N THR A 125 -2.23 13.29 -9.72
CA THR A 125 -1.48 12.30 -10.49
C THR A 125 -2.42 11.18 -10.88
N GLN A 126 -2.34 10.73 -12.14
CA GLN A 126 -3.15 9.63 -12.65
C GLN A 126 -2.26 8.53 -13.21
N ALA A 127 -2.69 7.28 -13.00
CA ALA A 127 -2.03 6.10 -13.55
C ALA A 127 -3.08 5.03 -13.91
N PRO A 128 -2.78 4.14 -14.86
CA PRO A 128 -3.62 2.97 -15.09
C PRO A 128 -3.80 2.16 -13.82
N ILE A 129 -4.99 1.56 -13.63
CA ILE A 129 -5.28 0.79 -12.40
C ILE A 129 -4.32 -0.38 -12.20
N GLY A 130 -3.86 -0.99 -13.28
CA GLY A 130 -2.87 -2.08 -13.26
C GLY A 130 -1.46 -1.66 -12.83
N SER A 131 -1.18 -0.37 -12.63
CA SER A 131 0.13 0.10 -12.13
C SER A 131 0.30 -0.06 -10.61
N SER A 132 -0.72 -0.50 -9.90
CA SER A 132 -0.67 -0.71 -8.44
C SER A 132 -0.48 -2.20 -8.15
N PRO A 133 0.48 -2.59 -7.29
CA PRO A 133 0.64 -3.99 -6.88
C PRO A 133 -0.61 -4.61 -6.25
N LEU A 134 -1.55 -3.78 -5.78
CA LEU A 134 -2.84 -4.24 -5.21
C LEU A 134 -3.96 -4.39 -6.23
N TRP A 135 -3.71 -4.09 -7.52
CA TRP A 135 -4.78 -4.06 -8.51
C TRP A 135 -5.54 -5.39 -8.64
N PHE A 136 -4.84 -6.52 -8.44
CA PHE A 136 -5.46 -7.83 -8.52
C PHE A 136 -6.59 -8.02 -7.48
N LEU A 137 -6.52 -7.33 -6.33
CA LEU A 137 -7.59 -7.34 -5.32
C LEU A 137 -8.84 -6.57 -5.77
N LEU A 138 -8.72 -5.72 -6.78
CA LEU A 138 -9.83 -4.94 -7.33
C LEU A 138 -10.48 -5.62 -8.55
N ARG A 139 -9.94 -6.73 -9.02
CA ARG A 139 -10.54 -7.52 -10.11
C ARG A 139 -11.92 -8.01 -9.73
N ASP A 140 -12.71 -8.37 -10.73
CA ASP A 140 -14.00 -9.02 -10.53
C ASP A 140 -13.82 -10.34 -9.79
N GLU A 141 -12.85 -11.14 -10.23
CA GLU A 141 -12.41 -12.36 -9.58
C GLU A 141 -10.95 -12.26 -9.15
N VAL A 142 -10.70 -12.52 -7.85
CA VAL A 142 -9.36 -12.58 -7.29
C VAL A 142 -8.82 -13.99 -7.45
N SER A 143 -7.66 -14.11 -8.08
CA SER A 143 -6.91 -15.35 -8.23
C SER A 143 -5.43 -15.12 -7.99
N PHE A 144 -4.78 -16.08 -7.32
CA PHE A 144 -3.34 -16.11 -7.13
C PHE A 144 -2.61 -16.97 -8.18
N SER A 145 -3.30 -17.29 -9.28
CA SER A 145 -2.72 -18.06 -10.40
C SER A 145 -2.76 -17.32 -11.73
N ASP A 146 -3.55 -16.24 -11.84
CA ASP A 146 -3.71 -15.46 -13.07
C ASP A 146 -2.90 -14.16 -13.00
N GLY A 147 -1.66 -14.20 -13.50
CA GLY A 147 -0.74 -13.07 -13.50
C GLY A 147 -0.16 -12.73 -12.12
N VAL A 148 -0.41 -13.56 -11.10
CA VAL A 148 0.07 -13.40 -9.73
C VAL A 148 0.81 -14.65 -9.30
N SER A 149 1.98 -14.49 -8.67
CA SER A 149 2.77 -15.57 -8.09
C SER A 149 2.81 -15.44 -6.57
N VAL A 150 2.58 -16.54 -5.86
CA VAL A 150 2.72 -16.59 -4.41
C VAL A 150 4.18 -16.80 -4.05
N SER A 151 4.74 -15.89 -3.24
CA SER A 151 6.11 -15.98 -2.71
C SER A 151 6.18 -16.69 -1.37
N GLY A 152 5.09 -16.75 -0.61
CA GLY A 152 5.06 -17.46 0.66
C GLY A 152 3.70 -17.47 1.33
N ILE A 153 3.52 -18.49 2.20
CA ILE A 153 2.40 -18.59 3.13
C ILE A 153 2.95 -18.85 4.53
N GLU A 154 2.56 -17.99 5.47
CA GLU A 154 2.96 -18.11 6.87
C GLU A 154 1.74 -18.34 7.75
N ARG A 155 1.88 -19.27 8.69
CA ARG A 155 0.85 -19.65 9.67
C ARG A 155 1.34 -19.38 11.07
N ALA A 156 0.53 -18.70 11.86
CA ALA A 156 0.73 -18.55 13.30
C ALA A 156 -0.62 -18.78 14.01
N PRO A 157 -0.66 -19.00 15.32
CA PRO A 157 -1.91 -19.18 16.03
C PRO A 157 -2.91 -18.04 15.76
N GLY A 158 -4.03 -18.35 15.08
CA GLY A 158 -5.07 -17.40 14.71
C GLY A 158 -4.74 -16.44 13.56
N VAL A 159 -3.61 -16.62 12.88
CA VAL A 159 -3.14 -15.74 11.80
C VAL A 159 -2.71 -16.55 10.58
N LEU A 160 -3.19 -16.15 9.42
CA LEU A 160 -2.75 -16.65 8.12
C LEU A 160 -2.24 -15.47 7.29
N ARG A 161 -1.02 -15.56 6.76
CA ARG A 161 -0.44 -14.55 5.86
C ARG A 161 -0.12 -15.20 4.52
N ILE A 162 -0.42 -14.48 3.45
CA ILE A 162 0.01 -14.82 2.09
C ILE A 162 0.78 -13.63 1.52
N SER A 163 1.91 -13.89 0.90
CA SER A 163 2.71 -12.92 0.15
C SER A 163 2.70 -13.29 -1.33
N ALA A 164 2.55 -12.29 -2.18
CA ALA A 164 2.40 -12.47 -3.61
C ALA A 164 2.94 -11.25 -4.38
N PHE A 165 3.28 -11.46 -5.65
CA PHE A 165 3.78 -10.43 -6.56
C PHE A 165 3.24 -10.66 -7.97
N GLU A 166 3.32 -9.65 -8.83
CA GLU A 166 2.96 -9.80 -10.25
C GLU A 166 3.99 -10.64 -10.98
N SER A 167 3.54 -11.72 -11.64
CA SER A 167 4.43 -12.70 -12.30
C SER A 167 5.27 -12.06 -13.42
N ASP A 168 4.70 -11.10 -14.13
CA ASP A 168 5.34 -10.41 -15.26
C ASP A 168 6.23 -9.23 -14.82
N GLN A 169 6.07 -8.75 -13.59
CA GLN A 169 6.80 -7.61 -13.02
C GLN A 169 7.21 -7.88 -11.56
N PRO A 170 8.04 -8.90 -11.30
CA PRO A 170 8.39 -9.28 -9.93
C PRO A 170 9.19 -8.20 -9.18
N ASP A 171 9.85 -7.31 -9.92
CA ASP A 171 10.58 -6.16 -9.40
C ASP A 171 9.69 -4.95 -9.10
N ALA A 172 8.39 -4.96 -9.46
CA ALA A 172 7.45 -3.89 -9.12
C ALA A 172 7.16 -3.84 -7.61
N GLY A 173 7.29 -4.97 -6.91
CA GLY A 173 7.10 -5.08 -5.47
C GLY A 173 6.31 -6.30 -5.05
N GLU A 174 6.17 -6.46 -3.74
CA GLU A 174 5.47 -7.58 -3.11
C GLU A 174 4.30 -7.09 -2.26
N VAL A 175 3.21 -7.84 -2.29
CA VAL A 175 2.02 -7.61 -1.46
C VAL A 175 1.90 -8.75 -0.46
N SER A 176 1.75 -8.43 0.82
CA SER A 176 1.38 -9.39 1.86
C SER A 176 -0.02 -9.10 2.36
N LEU A 177 -0.88 -10.10 2.42
CA LEU A 177 -2.21 -10.05 3.02
C LEU A 177 -2.21 -10.83 4.32
N VAL A 178 -2.74 -10.23 5.38
CA VAL A 178 -2.82 -10.84 6.71
C VAL A 178 -4.28 -11.02 7.11
N PHE A 179 -4.62 -12.23 7.45
CA PHE A 179 -5.97 -12.63 7.87
C PHE A 179 -5.96 -13.11 9.31
N SER A 180 -7.08 -12.90 10.05
CA SER A 180 -7.41 -13.82 11.14
C SER A 180 -7.78 -15.17 10.50
N ASP A 181 -7.46 -16.29 11.16
CA ASP A 181 -7.70 -17.61 10.55
C ASP A 181 -9.09 -18.15 10.84
N GLN A 182 -9.60 -18.01 12.05
CA GLN A 182 -10.92 -18.53 12.44
C GLN A 182 -11.72 -17.50 13.22
N PRO A 183 -12.67 -16.80 12.58
CA PRO A 183 -13.05 -16.84 11.17
C PRO A 183 -11.99 -16.17 10.27
N LEU A 184 -11.90 -16.65 9.01
CA LEU A 184 -11.01 -16.05 8.02
C LEU A 184 -11.52 -14.64 7.68
N GLN A 185 -10.73 -13.60 7.98
CA GLN A 185 -11.06 -12.20 7.71
C GLN A 185 -9.80 -11.39 7.39
N LEU A 186 -9.82 -10.64 6.32
CA LEU A 186 -8.73 -9.71 6.00
C LEU A 186 -8.61 -8.64 7.10
N LYS A 187 -7.43 -8.55 7.70
CA LYS A 187 -7.11 -7.59 8.77
C LYS A 187 -6.14 -6.52 8.33
N GLN A 188 -5.20 -6.89 7.47
CA GLN A 188 -4.12 -5.99 7.07
C GLN A 188 -3.58 -6.40 5.71
N TRP A 189 -3.02 -5.43 5.00
CA TRP A 189 -2.07 -5.70 3.91
C TRP A 189 -0.80 -4.88 4.09
N ALA A 190 0.27 -5.33 3.47
CA ALA A 190 1.50 -4.59 3.33
C ALA A 190 1.95 -4.61 1.87
N ILE A 191 2.62 -3.56 1.45
CA ILE A 191 3.27 -3.46 0.14
C ILE A 191 4.72 -3.08 0.40
N VAL A 192 5.64 -3.78 -0.25
CA VAL A 192 7.04 -3.37 -0.34
C VAL A 192 7.33 -3.13 -1.80
N ASP A 193 7.67 -1.89 -2.17
CA ASP A 193 7.99 -1.55 -3.55
C ASP A 193 9.46 -1.83 -3.90
N SER A 194 9.81 -1.67 -5.19
CA SER A 194 11.17 -1.87 -5.71
C SER A 194 12.24 -0.97 -5.06
N GLN A 195 11.85 0.08 -4.35
CA GLN A 195 12.76 0.99 -3.65
C GLN A 195 12.88 0.65 -2.15
N GLY A 196 12.19 -0.40 -1.69
CA GLY A 196 12.14 -0.79 -0.28
C GLY A 196 11.24 0.13 0.57
N VAL A 197 10.35 0.90 -0.08
CA VAL A 197 9.31 1.63 0.65
C VAL A 197 8.25 0.64 1.08
N GLU A 198 8.07 0.53 2.38
CA GLU A 198 7.06 -0.32 2.98
C GLU A 198 5.86 0.51 3.42
N VAL A 199 4.67 0.05 3.01
CA VAL A 199 3.37 0.60 3.44
C VAL A 199 2.55 -0.53 4.03
N ARG A 200 2.16 -0.41 5.29
CA ARG A 200 1.26 -1.35 6.00
C ARG A 200 -0.06 -0.67 6.29
N VAL A 201 -1.15 -1.33 5.97
CA VAL A 201 -2.51 -0.83 6.18
C VAL A 201 -3.30 -1.84 7.00
N GLY A 202 -3.67 -1.47 8.22
CA GLY A 202 -4.55 -2.24 9.08
C GLY A 202 -5.99 -1.76 8.98
N LEU A 203 -6.95 -2.68 8.87
CA LEU A 203 -8.38 -2.41 8.75
C LEU A 203 -9.09 -2.49 10.10
N GLN A 204 -9.99 -1.56 10.35
CA GLN A 204 -10.83 -1.49 11.55
C GLN A 204 -12.29 -1.25 11.18
N GLY A 205 -13.21 -1.87 11.92
CA GLY A 205 -14.63 -1.68 11.66
C GLY A 205 -15.07 -2.10 10.27
N VAL A 206 -14.51 -3.22 9.76
CA VAL A 206 -14.79 -3.73 8.42
C VAL A 206 -16.26 -4.09 8.30
N ASN A 207 -16.93 -3.50 7.31
CA ASN A 207 -18.31 -3.77 6.94
C ASN A 207 -18.34 -4.23 5.48
N LEU A 208 -18.77 -5.45 5.26
CA LEU A 208 -18.88 -6.08 3.95
C LEU A 208 -20.31 -6.02 3.45
N GLY A 209 -20.49 -5.88 2.15
CA GLY A 209 -21.81 -5.76 1.53
C GLY A 209 -22.39 -4.34 1.67
N GLY A 210 -23.61 -4.17 1.23
CA GLY A 210 -24.32 -2.90 1.20
C GLY A 210 -24.00 -2.03 -0.01
N ALA A 211 -24.91 -1.14 -0.33
CA ALA A 211 -24.78 -0.24 -1.48
C ALA A 211 -23.75 0.86 -1.19
N LEU A 212 -22.90 1.12 -2.17
CA LEU A 212 -22.01 2.28 -2.23
C LEU A 212 -22.40 3.13 -3.43
N ALA A 213 -22.64 4.41 -3.20
CA ALA A 213 -23.03 5.35 -4.25
C ALA A 213 -21.96 5.48 -5.35
N ASN A 214 -22.36 5.65 -6.60
CA ASN A 214 -21.43 5.78 -7.72
C ASN A 214 -20.53 7.00 -7.59
N GLU A 215 -21.06 8.07 -7.02
CA GLU A 215 -20.40 9.37 -6.81
C GLU A 215 -19.16 9.26 -5.93
N LEU A 216 -19.11 8.26 -5.03
CA LEU A 216 -17.91 7.98 -4.21
C LEU A 216 -16.69 7.68 -5.07
N PHE A 217 -16.89 7.07 -6.23
CA PHE A 217 -15.81 6.63 -7.12
C PHE A 217 -15.61 7.56 -8.31
N SER A 218 -16.24 8.73 -8.29
CA SER A 218 -15.98 9.78 -9.27
C SER A 218 -14.71 10.53 -8.89
N THR A 219 -13.85 10.76 -9.88
CA THR A 219 -12.66 11.60 -9.70
C THR A 219 -13.12 13.03 -9.42
N PRO A 220 -12.82 13.61 -8.26
CA PRO A 220 -13.18 14.99 -8.01
C PRO A 220 -12.40 15.89 -8.95
N THR A 221 -13.10 16.81 -9.60
CA THR A 221 -12.45 17.91 -10.30
C THR A 221 -11.79 18.81 -9.25
N THR A 222 -10.58 19.32 -9.47
CA THR A 222 -9.80 20.18 -8.55
C THR A 222 -10.66 21.27 -7.90
N LYS A 223 -11.62 21.83 -8.64
CA LYS A 223 -12.58 22.82 -8.16
C LYS A 223 -13.54 22.30 -7.05
N LYS A 224 -13.99 21.04 -7.11
CA LYS A 224 -14.89 20.45 -6.10
C LYS A 224 -14.17 20.10 -4.78
N ILE A 225 -12.86 19.86 -4.84
CA ILE A 225 -12.06 19.56 -3.66
C ILE A 225 -11.86 20.83 -2.81
N GLN A 226 -11.74 21.99 -3.48
CA GLN A 226 -11.58 23.29 -2.82
C GLN A 226 -12.89 23.82 -2.19
N GLU A 227 -14.05 23.50 -2.77
CA GLU A 227 -15.38 23.92 -2.28
C GLU A 227 -15.91 23.09 -1.10
N GLY A 228 -15.31 21.95 -0.80
CA GLY A 228 -15.67 21.05 0.31
C GLY A 228 -14.94 21.29 1.64
N ARG A 229 -14.25 22.45 1.76
CA ARG A 229 -13.55 22.89 2.97
C ARG A 229 -14.35 23.90 3.77
#